data_aa1ec0fea00adba1de967abc27edaa43
#
_entry.id   aa1ec0fea00adba1de967abc27edaa43
#
_cell.length_a   1.000
_cell.length_b   1.000
_cell.length_c   1.000
_cell.angle_alpha   90.00
_cell.angle_beta   90.00
_cell.angle_gamma   90.00
#
_symmetry.space_group_name_H-M   'P 1'
#
loop_
_entity.id
_entity.type
_entity.pdbx_description
1 polymer ?
#
loop_
_entity_poly.entity_id
_entity_poly.type
_entity_poly.pdbx_seq_one_letter_code
_entity_poly.pdbx_strand_id
1 'polypeptide(L)'
;RKDEIELWFGETKFYEDCKSAINSVFKSIEKAISDDYLINTNFTTILQHKGDIVDKTSKLYSILDKWDKCIIDSLEKELNDNNISLIYPVLVTYNAISETYSDSIKMAVEHIKDKYSHISFADISIDFSIFFIFLPINDVKATKETIIKWIDTKEPLMS
;
A
#
# COMPACT_ATOMS: atom_id res chain seq x y z
N ARG A 1 -0.41 -13.81 17.99
CA ARG A 1 0.92 -13.24 18.27
C ARG A 1 0.72 -11.92 18.99
N LYS A 2 1.06 -11.83 20.27
CA LYS A 2 0.64 -10.72 21.14
C LYS A 2 1.48 -9.43 21.05
N ASP A 3 2.57 -9.42 20.25
CA ASP A 3 3.54 -8.32 20.21
C ASP A 3 4.02 -7.94 18.79
N GLU A 4 3.30 -8.34 17.77
CA GLU A 4 3.60 -8.03 16.38
C GLU A 4 2.91 -6.70 15.99
N ILE A 5 3.67 -5.76 15.45
CA ILE A 5 3.17 -4.49 14.93
C ILE A 5 3.15 -4.57 13.42
N GLU A 6 2.02 -4.24 12.81
CA GLU A 6 1.89 -4.15 11.36
C GLU A 6 1.80 -2.68 10.94
N LEU A 7 2.64 -2.28 10.00
CA LEU A 7 2.53 -0.98 9.33
C LEU A 7 1.94 -1.17 7.93
N TRP A 8 0.82 -0.52 7.68
CA TRP A 8 0.05 -0.67 6.47
C TRP A 8 0.25 0.53 5.55
N PHE A 9 0.81 0.29 4.35
CA PHE A 9 0.99 1.27 3.29
C PHE A 9 0.29 0.76 2.05
N GLY A 10 -0.80 1.40 1.65
CA GLY A 10 -1.59 0.91 0.54
C GLY A 10 -1.72 1.90 -0.61
N GLU A 11 -2.14 1.39 -1.74
CA GLU A 11 -2.48 2.20 -2.91
C GLU A 11 -3.76 1.72 -3.58
N THR A 12 -4.37 2.61 -4.35
CA THR A 12 -5.53 2.30 -5.16
C THR A 12 -5.20 2.53 -6.63
N LYS A 13 -5.52 1.57 -7.48
CA LYS A 13 -5.36 1.65 -8.93
C LYS A 13 -6.71 1.61 -9.62
N PHE A 14 -7.01 2.65 -10.39
CA PHE A 14 -8.21 2.77 -11.23
C PHE A 14 -7.81 2.64 -12.71
N TYR A 15 -8.06 1.51 -13.31
CA TYR A 15 -7.74 1.21 -14.71
C TYR A 15 -8.91 0.52 -15.39
N GLU A 16 -9.10 0.75 -16.67
CA GLU A 16 -10.10 0.03 -17.45
C GLU A 16 -9.69 -1.45 -17.65
N ASP A 17 -8.39 -1.71 -17.76
CA ASP A 17 -7.83 -3.05 -17.93
C ASP A 17 -7.12 -3.55 -16.67
N CYS A 18 -7.49 -4.76 -16.22
CA CYS A 18 -6.94 -5.38 -15.01
C CYS A 18 -5.43 -5.64 -15.08
N LYS A 19 -4.91 -6.09 -16.24
CA LYS A 19 -3.46 -6.35 -16.39
C LYS A 19 -2.65 -5.07 -16.31
N SER A 20 -3.15 -4.00 -16.90
CA SER A 20 -2.53 -2.66 -16.81
C SER A 20 -2.48 -2.15 -15.37
N ALA A 21 -3.55 -2.36 -14.60
CA ALA A 21 -3.58 -2.05 -13.18
C ALA A 21 -2.51 -2.83 -12.41
N ILE A 22 -2.46 -4.16 -12.59
CA ILE A 22 -1.48 -5.02 -11.93
C ILE A 22 -0.04 -4.62 -12.32
N ASN A 23 0.24 -4.37 -13.59
CA ASN A 23 1.56 -3.90 -14.03
C ASN A 23 1.95 -2.57 -13.35
N SER A 24 0.99 -1.66 -13.17
CA SER A 24 1.23 -0.40 -12.45
C SER A 24 1.53 -0.63 -10.97
N VAL A 25 0.83 -1.59 -10.33
CA VAL A 25 1.11 -1.98 -8.94
C VAL A 25 2.55 -2.49 -8.80
N PHE A 26 2.95 -3.43 -9.65
CA PHE A 26 4.29 -4.00 -9.57
C PHE A 26 5.40 -2.95 -9.78
N LYS A 27 5.21 -1.99 -10.69
CA LYS A 27 6.12 -0.85 -10.82
C LYS A 27 6.19 0.01 -9.55
N SER A 28 5.06 0.20 -8.86
CA SER A 28 5.05 0.93 -7.58
C SER A 28 5.78 0.16 -6.49
N ILE A 29 5.58 -1.16 -6.44
CA ILE A 29 6.26 -2.05 -5.49
C ILE A 29 7.77 -2.04 -5.74
N GLU A 30 8.21 -2.27 -6.99
CA GLU A 30 9.64 -2.21 -7.36
C GLU A 30 10.28 -0.88 -6.93
N LYS A 31 9.57 0.23 -7.15
CA LYS A 31 10.03 1.55 -6.71
C LYS A 31 10.06 1.67 -5.18
N ALA A 32 9.06 1.14 -4.49
CA ALA A 32 8.97 1.21 -3.03
C ALA A 32 10.03 0.34 -2.34
N ILE A 33 10.43 -0.75 -3.00
CA ILE A 33 11.45 -1.70 -2.51
C ILE A 33 12.85 -1.20 -2.84
N SER A 34 13.04 -0.60 -4.03
CA SER A 34 14.32 -0.03 -4.43
C SER A 34 14.56 1.26 -3.66
N ASP A 35 15.56 1.26 -2.81
CA ASP A 35 16.19 2.44 -2.20
C ASP A 35 15.26 3.47 -1.52
N ASP A 36 15.69 3.98 -0.40
CA ASP A 36 15.29 5.26 0.23
C ASP A 36 13.80 5.71 0.15
N TYR A 37 12.97 5.19 -0.78
CA TYR A 37 11.59 5.66 -0.94
C TYR A 37 10.72 5.29 0.25
N LEU A 38 10.85 4.08 0.78
CA LEU A 38 10.18 3.67 2.02
C LEU A 38 10.60 4.59 3.17
N ILE A 39 11.91 4.83 3.31
CA ILE A 39 12.48 5.66 4.37
C ILE A 39 12.06 7.13 4.18
N ASN A 40 12.29 7.66 2.97
CA ASN A 40 12.20 9.11 2.74
C ASN A 40 10.78 9.63 2.51
N THR A 41 9.83 8.78 2.11
CA THR A 41 8.47 9.24 1.81
C THR A 41 7.45 8.75 2.83
N ASN A 42 7.33 7.44 3.00
CA ASN A 42 6.27 6.88 3.83
C ASN A 42 6.55 7.03 5.31
N PHE A 43 7.78 6.72 5.73
CA PHE A 43 8.15 6.84 7.14
C PHE A 43 8.23 8.30 7.59
N THR A 44 8.76 9.19 6.78
CA THR A 44 8.78 10.63 7.09
C THR A 44 7.36 11.16 7.31
N THR A 45 6.40 10.76 6.48
CA THR A 45 5.00 11.14 6.65
C THR A 45 4.42 10.60 7.96
N ILE A 46 4.67 9.32 8.29
CA ILE A 46 4.23 8.74 9.56
C ILE A 46 4.84 9.47 10.75
N LEU A 47 6.14 9.74 10.72
CA LEU A 47 6.83 10.44 11.80
C LEU A 47 6.29 11.86 12.01
N GLN A 48 6.02 12.59 10.92
CA GLN A 48 5.43 13.93 10.98
C GLN A 48 4.02 13.94 11.61
N HIS A 49 3.23 12.92 11.34
CA HIS A 49 1.83 12.81 11.78
C HIS A 49 1.60 11.79 12.91
N LYS A 50 2.67 11.28 13.55
CA LYS A 50 2.55 10.23 14.58
C LYS A 50 1.58 10.58 15.71
N GLY A 51 1.52 11.85 16.08
CA GLY A 51 0.63 12.32 17.14
C GLY A 51 -0.86 12.33 16.79
N ASP A 52 -1.17 12.31 15.49
CA ASP A 52 -2.54 12.35 14.96
C ASP A 52 -3.07 10.95 14.65
N ILE A 53 -2.16 10.03 14.29
CA ILE A 53 -2.50 8.68 13.80
C ILE A 53 -2.31 7.59 14.86
N VAL A 54 -1.48 7.82 15.87
CA VAL A 54 -1.08 6.80 16.84
C VAL A 54 -1.36 7.29 18.27
N ASP A 55 -1.98 6.43 19.07
CA ASP A 55 -2.17 6.71 20.51
C ASP A 55 -0.81 6.94 21.18
N LYS A 56 -0.66 8.09 21.84
CA LYS A 56 0.58 8.51 22.51
C LYS A 56 1.02 7.59 23.65
N THR A 57 0.11 6.74 24.15
CA THR A 57 0.40 5.75 25.20
C THR A 57 0.83 4.39 24.62
N SER A 58 0.76 4.23 23.29
CA SER A 58 1.08 2.97 22.64
C SER A 58 2.58 2.69 22.54
N LYS A 59 2.94 1.41 22.46
CA LYS A 59 4.30 0.95 22.17
C LYS A 59 4.79 1.51 20.83
N LEU A 60 3.91 1.53 19.81
CA LEU A 60 4.23 2.07 18.49
C LEU A 60 4.62 3.55 18.56
N TYR A 61 3.85 4.37 19.31
CA TYR A 61 4.21 5.78 19.47
C TYR A 61 5.60 5.96 20.06
N SER A 62 5.96 5.19 21.08
CA SER A 62 7.27 5.28 21.71
C SER A 62 8.43 4.90 20.75
N ILE A 63 8.18 3.92 19.87
CA ILE A 63 9.14 3.52 18.82
C ILE A 63 9.30 4.65 17.80
N LEU A 64 8.20 5.18 17.28
CA LEU A 64 8.23 6.27 16.30
C LEU A 64 8.83 7.55 16.87
N ASP A 65 8.59 7.87 18.13
CA ASP A 65 9.17 9.03 18.81
C ASP A 65 10.69 8.90 19.01
N LYS A 66 11.16 7.67 19.23
CA LYS A 66 12.59 7.36 19.26
C LYS A 66 13.22 7.56 17.87
N TRP A 67 12.57 7.07 16.82
CA TRP A 67 13.07 7.18 15.44
C TRP A 67 13.12 8.64 14.96
N ASP A 68 12.15 9.45 15.34
CA ASP A 68 12.13 10.89 15.01
C ASP A 68 13.31 11.68 15.62
N LYS A 69 13.82 11.20 16.75
CA LYS A 69 14.91 11.86 17.51
C LYS A 69 16.31 11.32 17.18
N CYS A 70 16.39 10.19 16.51
CA CYS A 70 17.64 9.50 16.22
C CYS A 70 17.88 9.41 14.72
N ILE A 71 19.16 9.48 14.31
CA ILE A 71 19.53 9.06 12.96
C ILE A 71 19.32 7.54 12.88
N ILE A 72 18.48 7.10 11.94
CA ILE A 72 18.24 5.69 11.70
C ILE A 72 19.33 5.20 10.76
N ASP A 73 20.28 4.44 11.28
CA ASP A 73 21.36 3.85 10.47
C ASP A 73 20.85 2.78 9.51
N SER A 74 19.79 2.06 9.90
CA SER A 74 19.13 1.04 9.09
C SER A 74 17.69 0.86 9.54
N LEU A 75 16.74 1.27 8.69
CA LEU A 75 15.32 1.06 8.92
C LEU A 75 14.98 -0.42 9.04
N GLU A 76 15.57 -1.25 8.19
CA GLU A 76 15.40 -2.69 8.18
C GLU A 76 15.73 -3.31 9.56
N LYS A 77 16.86 -2.94 10.13
CA LYS A 77 17.24 -3.38 11.47
C LYS A 77 16.23 -2.93 12.52
N GLU A 78 15.81 -1.68 12.50
CA GLU A 78 14.84 -1.15 13.47
C GLU A 78 13.49 -1.84 13.36
N LEU A 79 13.01 -2.17 12.15
CA LEU A 79 11.78 -2.93 11.96
C LEU A 79 11.89 -4.33 12.54
N ASN A 80 12.99 -5.04 12.24
CA ASN A 80 13.23 -6.39 12.76
C ASN A 80 13.40 -6.41 14.28
N ASP A 81 14.20 -5.52 14.84
CA ASP A 81 14.44 -5.43 16.30
C ASP A 81 13.17 -5.11 17.08
N ASN A 82 12.20 -4.43 16.46
CA ASN A 82 10.92 -4.12 17.08
C ASN A 82 9.77 -5.05 16.68
N ASN A 83 10.06 -6.10 15.90
CA ASN A 83 9.07 -7.07 15.39
C ASN A 83 7.92 -6.40 14.62
N ILE A 84 8.29 -5.54 13.67
CA ILE A 84 7.38 -4.78 12.83
C ILE A 84 7.40 -5.36 11.42
N SER A 85 6.23 -5.76 10.93
CA SER A 85 6.01 -6.19 9.54
C SER A 85 5.39 -5.08 8.69
N LEU A 86 5.69 -5.09 7.40
CA LEU A 86 5.12 -4.17 6.43
C LEU A 86 4.02 -4.86 5.63
N ILE A 87 2.85 -4.24 5.59
CA ILE A 87 1.70 -4.72 4.85
C ILE A 87 1.38 -3.73 3.74
N TYR A 88 1.28 -4.22 2.50
CA TYR A 88 0.98 -3.41 1.32
C TYR A 88 -0.36 -3.82 0.69
N PRO A 89 -1.50 -3.31 1.19
CA PRO A 89 -2.79 -3.53 0.56
C PRO A 89 -2.91 -2.75 -0.75
N VAL A 90 -3.38 -3.40 -1.80
CA VAL A 90 -3.61 -2.80 -3.11
C VAL A 90 -5.05 -3.02 -3.52
N LEU A 91 -5.81 -1.94 -3.67
CA LEU A 91 -7.14 -1.97 -4.27
C LEU A 91 -7.02 -1.78 -5.78
N VAL A 92 -7.36 -2.81 -6.54
CA VAL A 92 -7.38 -2.81 -8.01
C VAL A 92 -8.82 -2.71 -8.49
N THR A 93 -9.17 -1.56 -9.06
CA THR A 93 -10.47 -1.31 -9.68
C THR A 93 -10.34 -1.37 -11.19
N TYR A 94 -11.16 -2.18 -11.87
CA TYR A 94 -11.09 -2.42 -13.31
C TYR A 94 -12.47 -2.74 -13.91
N ASN A 95 -12.57 -2.63 -15.24
CA ASN A 95 -13.82 -2.95 -15.94
C ASN A 95 -14.05 -4.46 -15.97
N ALA A 96 -15.18 -4.89 -15.41
CA ALA A 96 -15.70 -6.24 -15.60
C ALA A 96 -17.20 -6.28 -15.32
N ILE A 97 -17.92 -7.13 -16.03
CA ILE A 97 -19.33 -7.42 -15.81
C ILE A 97 -19.48 -8.73 -15.04
N SER A 98 -20.63 -8.95 -14.42
CA SER A 98 -20.88 -10.12 -13.57
C SER A 98 -20.58 -11.46 -14.24
N GLU A 99 -20.91 -11.57 -15.54
CA GLU A 99 -20.72 -12.78 -16.34
C GLU A 99 -19.25 -13.17 -16.54
N THR A 100 -18.35 -12.19 -16.56
CA THR A 100 -16.91 -12.40 -16.78
C THR A 100 -16.06 -12.27 -15.51
N TYR A 101 -16.69 -11.97 -14.38
CA TYR A 101 -15.98 -11.67 -13.13
C TYR A 101 -15.05 -12.80 -12.69
N SER A 102 -15.56 -14.04 -12.66
CA SER A 102 -14.77 -15.18 -12.19
C SER A 102 -13.52 -15.43 -13.06
N ASP A 103 -13.65 -15.27 -14.36
CA ASP A 103 -12.53 -15.49 -15.29
C ASP A 103 -11.53 -14.33 -15.23
N SER A 104 -12.02 -13.10 -15.03
CA SER A 104 -11.14 -11.94 -14.83
C SER A 104 -10.27 -12.07 -13.57
N ILE A 105 -10.83 -12.59 -12.47
CA ILE A 105 -10.07 -12.87 -11.24
C ILE A 105 -9.02 -13.95 -11.47
N LYS A 106 -9.36 -15.05 -12.15
CA LYS A 106 -8.37 -16.11 -12.47
C LYS A 106 -7.20 -15.55 -13.28
N MET A 107 -7.49 -14.81 -14.34
CA MET A 107 -6.46 -14.15 -15.16
C MET A 107 -5.61 -13.17 -14.33
N ALA A 108 -6.23 -12.42 -13.42
CA ALA A 108 -5.52 -11.50 -12.54
C ALA A 108 -4.55 -12.25 -11.62
N VAL A 109 -5.00 -13.33 -10.98
CA VAL A 109 -4.17 -14.17 -10.10
C VAL A 109 -2.99 -14.79 -10.86
N GLU A 110 -3.21 -15.30 -12.07
CA GLU A 110 -2.14 -15.85 -12.92
C GLU A 110 -1.12 -14.77 -13.30
N HIS A 111 -1.60 -13.60 -13.67
CA HIS A 111 -0.72 -12.48 -14.02
C HIS A 111 0.09 -11.97 -12.82
N ILE A 112 -0.50 -11.95 -11.61
CA ILE A 112 0.21 -11.63 -10.38
C ILE A 112 1.29 -12.66 -10.10
N LYS A 113 1.00 -13.94 -10.20
CA LYS A 113 1.99 -15.02 -9.99
C LYS A 113 3.16 -14.90 -10.95
N ASP A 114 2.87 -14.64 -12.23
CA ASP A 114 3.90 -14.39 -13.24
C ASP A 114 4.79 -13.21 -12.87
N LYS A 115 4.19 -12.06 -12.55
CA LYS A 115 4.93 -10.85 -12.16
C LYS A 115 5.74 -11.05 -10.88
N TYR A 116 5.12 -11.66 -9.86
CA TYR A 116 5.78 -11.90 -8.58
C TYR A 116 7.02 -12.77 -8.72
N SER A 117 7.02 -13.74 -9.65
CA SER A 117 8.18 -14.61 -9.91
C SER A 117 9.39 -13.86 -10.50
N HIS A 118 9.20 -12.66 -11.02
CA HIS A 118 10.24 -11.85 -11.66
C HIS A 118 10.77 -10.73 -10.75
N ILE A 119 10.14 -10.49 -9.59
CA ILE A 119 10.63 -9.50 -8.63
C ILE A 119 11.65 -10.16 -7.71
N SER A 120 12.83 -9.55 -7.60
CA SER A 120 13.81 -9.95 -6.62
C SER A 120 13.52 -9.24 -5.30
N PHE A 121 13.05 -9.99 -4.31
CA PHE A 121 12.97 -9.54 -2.92
C PHE A 121 14.25 -9.90 -2.13
N ALA A 122 15.31 -10.31 -2.83
CA ALA A 122 16.52 -10.84 -2.21
C ALA A 122 17.26 -9.85 -1.30
N ASP A 123 17.02 -8.56 -1.52
CA ASP A 123 17.67 -7.49 -0.76
C ASP A 123 16.80 -6.96 0.39
N ILE A 124 15.60 -7.57 0.61
CA ILE A 124 14.69 -7.15 1.69
C ILE A 124 14.67 -8.26 2.73
N SER A 125 15.25 -8.02 3.89
CA SER A 125 15.16 -8.91 5.05
C SER A 125 14.01 -8.57 6.01
N ILE A 126 13.11 -7.68 5.59
CA ILE A 126 11.91 -7.28 6.35
C ILE A 126 10.75 -8.22 6.01
N ASP A 127 9.94 -8.56 7.00
CA ASP A 127 8.65 -9.24 6.76
C ASP A 127 7.70 -8.30 6.01
N PHE A 128 7.45 -8.62 4.74
CA PHE A 128 6.67 -7.82 3.81
C PHE A 128 5.58 -8.65 3.14
N SER A 129 4.33 -8.20 3.23
CA SER A 129 3.18 -8.87 2.65
C SER A 129 2.39 -7.94 1.72
N ILE A 130 1.98 -8.46 0.56
CA ILE A 130 1.14 -7.73 -0.39
C ILE A 130 -0.25 -8.37 -0.42
N PHE A 131 -1.29 -7.54 -0.24
CA PHE A 131 -2.69 -7.97 -0.34
C PHE A 131 -3.36 -7.32 -1.53
N PHE A 132 -3.82 -8.12 -2.48
CA PHE A 132 -4.61 -7.65 -3.61
C PHE A 132 -6.11 -7.72 -3.29
N ILE A 133 -6.78 -6.59 -3.38
CA ILE A 133 -8.24 -6.46 -3.26
C ILE A 133 -8.77 -6.09 -4.64
N PHE A 134 -9.55 -6.96 -5.26
CA PHE A 134 -10.13 -6.73 -6.57
C PHE A 134 -11.54 -6.17 -6.46
N LEU A 135 -11.77 -5.02 -7.10
CA LEU A 135 -13.07 -4.39 -7.19
C LEU A 135 -13.43 -4.17 -8.68
N PRO A 136 -14.01 -5.17 -9.33
CA PRO A 136 -14.52 -5.01 -10.69
C PRO A 136 -15.77 -4.14 -10.67
N ILE A 137 -15.86 -3.23 -11.63
CA ILE A 137 -17.02 -2.36 -11.83
C ILE A 137 -17.33 -2.26 -13.32
N ASN A 138 -18.56 -1.91 -13.67
CA ASN A 138 -18.99 -1.88 -15.07
C ASN A 138 -18.28 -0.80 -15.90
N ASP A 139 -17.98 0.36 -15.30
CA ASP A 139 -17.35 1.49 -15.96
C ASP A 139 -16.48 2.27 -14.98
N VAL A 140 -15.19 2.00 -15.03
CA VAL A 140 -14.18 2.67 -14.18
C VAL A 140 -14.10 4.15 -14.50
N LYS A 141 -14.19 4.54 -15.79
CA LYS A 141 -14.06 5.93 -16.21
C LYS A 141 -15.22 6.77 -15.68
N ALA A 142 -16.45 6.32 -15.91
CA ALA A 142 -17.64 7.01 -15.41
C ALA A 142 -17.67 7.09 -13.89
N THR A 143 -17.26 6.02 -13.21
CA THR A 143 -17.16 5.99 -11.73
C THR A 143 -16.15 7.01 -11.24
N LYS A 144 -14.95 7.06 -11.83
CA LYS A 144 -13.91 8.03 -11.48
C LYS A 144 -14.38 9.47 -11.69
N GLU A 145 -15.01 9.77 -12.83
CA GLU A 145 -15.57 11.08 -13.11
C GLU A 145 -16.65 11.49 -12.09
N THR A 146 -17.48 10.54 -11.68
CA THR A 146 -18.53 10.76 -10.66
C THR A 146 -17.92 11.07 -9.30
N ILE A 147 -16.88 10.33 -8.89
CA ILE A 147 -16.17 10.57 -7.61
C ILE A 147 -15.51 11.96 -7.63
N ILE A 148 -14.82 12.31 -8.71
CA ILE A 148 -14.17 13.63 -8.84
C ILE A 148 -15.21 14.74 -8.73
N LYS A 149 -16.29 14.65 -9.50
CA LYS A 149 -17.38 15.65 -9.41
C LYS A 149 -17.96 15.76 -8.01
N TRP A 150 -18.11 14.64 -7.32
CA TRP A 150 -18.62 14.64 -5.95
C TRP A 150 -17.65 15.32 -4.96
N ILE A 151 -16.33 15.10 -5.12
CA ILE A 151 -15.31 15.77 -4.31
C ILE A 151 -15.32 17.28 -4.57
N ASP A 152 -15.38 17.69 -5.84
CA ASP A 152 -15.34 19.09 -6.25
C ASP A 152 -16.58 19.87 -5.81
N THR A 153 -17.73 19.19 -5.62
CA THR A 153 -19.00 19.82 -5.19
C THR A 153 -19.18 19.86 -3.69
N LYS A 154 -18.40 19.13 -2.92
CA LYS A 154 -18.43 19.23 -1.45
C LYS A 154 -17.59 20.41 -1.01
N GLU A 155 -18.23 21.33 -0.28
CA GLU A 155 -17.49 22.31 0.50
C GLU A 155 -16.48 21.58 1.40
N PRO A 156 -15.24 22.07 1.49
CA PRO A 156 -14.27 21.48 2.42
C PRO A 156 -14.93 21.44 3.79
N LEU A 157 -14.92 20.28 4.43
CA LEU A 157 -15.30 20.17 5.83
C LEU A 157 -14.44 21.17 6.58
N MET A 158 -15.01 22.31 6.94
CA MET A 158 -14.33 23.28 7.73
C MET A 158 -13.92 22.61 9.03
N SER A 159 -12.63 22.46 9.20
CA SER A 159 -11.97 22.01 10.42
C SER A 159 -12.26 22.90 11.60
#